data_b4eaee30545aea2e5879d0066e41cd41
#
_entry.id   b4eaee30545aea2e5879d0066e41cd41
#
_cell.length_a   1.000
_cell.length_b   1.000
_cell.length_c   1.000
_cell.angle_alpha   90.00
_cell.angle_beta   90.00
_cell.angle_gamma   90.00
#
_symmetry.space_group_name_H-M   'P 1'
#
loop_
_entity.id
_entity.type
_entity.pdbx_description
1 polymer ?
#
loop_
_entity_poly.entity_id
_entity_poly.type
_entity_poly.pdbx_seq_one_letter_code
_entity_poly.pdbx_strand_id
1 'polypeptide(L)' 'MNNYKKLETRIKSLEQKKKKKEENIKKEQNEIKEYNKELKELYAMKDEIEKVNNKLNSFFLNDSPTSNEVEEEYDNYES' A
#
# COMPACT_ATOMS: atom_id res chain seq x y z
N MET A 1 23.34 1.14 49.47
CA MET A 1 23.26 1.71 48.73
C MET A 1 22.21 2.25 48.48
N ASN A 2 22.12 2.76 47.77
CA ASN A 2 21.30 3.63 47.94
C ASN A 2 20.23 3.62 46.94
N ASN A 3 19.07 4.01 47.38
CA ASN A 3 17.91 3.99 46.50
C ASN A 3 18.07 5.00 45.38
N TYR A 4 18.86 6.01 45.62
CA TYR A 4 19.07 7.01 44.56
C TYR A 4 19.77 6.38 43.36
N LYS A 5 20.76 5.57 43.61
CA LYS A 5 21.46 4.91 42.52
C LYS A 5 20.58 3.95 41.78
N LYS A 6 19.74 3.24 42.51
CA LYS A 6 18.80 2.33 41.89
C LYS A 6 17.83 3.12 41.00
N LEU A 7 17.42 4.24 41.47
CA LEU A 7 16.52 5.10 40.71
C LEU A 7 17.18 5.57 39.43
N GLU A 8 18.41 6.03 39.52
CA GLU A 8 19.12 6.47 38.34
C GLU A 8 19.30 5.35 37.34
N THR A 9 19.63 4.16 37.79
CA THR A 9 19.80 3.03 36.92
C THR A 9 18.52 2.71 36.21
N ARG A 10 17.42 2.76 36.95
CA ARG A 10 16.12 2.47 36.36
C ARG A 10 15.76 3.53 35.32
N ILE A 11 16.01 4.78 35.61
CA ILE A 11 15.74 5.85 34.69
C ILE A 11 16.52 5.68 33.40
N LYS A 12 17.80 5.40 33.51
CA LYS A 12 18.64 5.20 32.34
C LYS A 12 18.15 4.03 31.50
N SER A 13 17.78 2.95 32.16
CA SER A 13 17.30 1.78 31.47
C SER A 13 16.05 2.10 30.66
N LEU A 14 15.12 2.82 31.28
CA LEU A 14 13.88 3.19 30.59
C LEU A 14 14.12 4.17 29.46
N GLU A 15 15.06 5.10 29.66
CA GLU A 15 15.38 6.04 28.61
C GLU A 15 15.96 5.35 27.39
N GLN A 16 16.79 4.34 27.62
CA GLN A 16 17.35 3.60 26.51
C GLN A 16 16.30 2.79 25.78
N LYS A 17 15.41 2.16 26.53
CA LYS A 17 14.33 1.41 25.92
C LYS A 17 13.43 2.30 25.12
N LYS A 18 13.13 3.46 25.65
CA LYS A 18 12.29 4.43 24.95
C LYS A 18 12.93 4.87 23.65
N LYS A 19 14.21 5.19 23.73
CA LYS A 19 14.94 5.64 22.54
C LYS A 19 14.92 4.58 21.45
N LYS A 20 15.11 3.33 21.85
CA LYS A 20 15.13 2.24 20.88
C LYS A 20 13.78 2.09 20.22
N LYS A 21 12.72 2.22 21.02
CA LYS A 21 11.37 2.13 20.48
C LYS A 21 11.11 3.26 19.52
N GLU A 22 11.57 4.45 19.85
CA GLU A 22 11.35 5.59 18.98
C GLU A 22 12.08 5.43 17.64
N GLU A 23 13.27 4.84 17.69
CA GLU A 23 13.99 4.57 16.46
C GLU A 23 13.28 3.55 15.61
N ASN A 24 12.71 2.53 16.24
CA ASN A 24 11.96 1.51 15.51
C ASN A 24 10.71 2.10 14.87
N ILE A 25 10.02 2.96 15.61
CA ILE A 25 8.83 3.62 15.07
C ILE A 25 9.18 4.44 13.85
N LYS A 26 10.28 5.18 13.94
CA LYS A 26 10.71 6.00 12.82
C LYS A 26 11.04 5.14 11.60
N LYS A 27 11.68 4.02 11.83
CA LYS A 27 12.02 3.10 10.76
C LYS A 27 10.76 2.56 10.09
N GLU A 28 9.79 2.17 10.92
CA GLU A 28 8.55 1.64 10.39
C GLU A 28 7.76 2.71 9.64
N GLN A 29 7.79 3.93 10.12
CA GLN A 29 7.13 5.02 9.42
C GLN A 29 7.73 5.25 8.04
N ASN A 30 9.05 5.12 7.95
CA ASN A 30 9.72 5.25 6.67
C ASN A 30 9.32 4.13 5.72
N GLU A 31 9.17 2.92 6.25
CA GLU A 31 8.74 1.79 5.43
C GLU A 31 7.33 1.99 4.91
N ILE A 32 6.45 2.50 5.76
CA ILE A 32 5.09 2.79 5.33
C ILE A 32 5.10 3.82 4.22
N LYS A 33 5.96 4.80 4.35
CA LYS A 33 6.09 5.85 3.33
C LYS A 33 6.49 5.25 1.99
N GLU A 34 7.42 4.30 2.02
CA GLU A 34 7.84 3.63 0.79
C GLU A 34 6.71 2.80 0.20
N TYR A 35 5.99 2.08 1.05
CA TYR A 35 4.87 1.30 0.57
C TYR A 35 3.81 2.18 -0.06
N ASN A 36 3.51 3.32 0.57
CA ASN A 36 2.52 4.24 0.04
C ASN A 36 2.93 4.77 -1.33
N LYS A 37 4.20 5.05 -1.48
CA LYS A 37 4.72 5.53 -2.75
C LYS A 37 4.54 4.48 -3.84
N GLU A 38 4.87 3.24 -3.51
CA GLU A 38 4.75 2.17 -4.47
C GLU A 38 3.30 1.89 -4.81
N LEU A 39 2.43 1.91 -3.79
CA LEU A 39 1.01 1.72 -4.02
C LEU A 39 0.44 2.77 -4.95
N LYS A 40 0.87 4.00 -4.76
CA LYS A 40 0.40 5.09 -5.61
C LYS A 40 0.74 4.83 -7.07
N GLU A 41 1.95 4.35 -7.30
CA GLU A 41 2.38 4.05 -8.67
C GLU A 41 1.59 2.90 -9.24
N LEU A 42 1.37 1.87 -8.44
CA LEU A 42 0.63 0.70 -8.91
C LEU A 42 -0.83 1.03 -9.19
N TYR A 43 -1.44 1.85 -8.35
CA TYR A 43 -2.80 2.29 -8.60
C TYR A 43 -2.90 3.09 -9.89
N ALA A 44 -1.90 3.91 -10.17
CA ALA A 44 -1.90 4.69 -11.40
C ALA A 44 -1.82 3.77 -12.61
N MET A 45 -0.99 2.76 -12.54
CA MET A 45 -0.88 1.78 -13.61
C MET A 45 -2.19 1.03 -13.81
N LYS A 46 -2.78 0.61 -12.70
CA LYS A 46 -4.06 -0.10 -12.76
C LYS A 46 -5.10 0.76 -13.44
N ASP A 47 -5.13 2.03 -13.09
CA ASP A 47 -6.09 2.96 -13.66
C ASP A 47 -5.91 3.08 -15.18
N GLU A 48 -4.66 3.16 -15.61
CA GLU A 48 -4.40 3.26 -17.04
C GLU A 48 -4.79 2.01 -17.78
N ILE A 49 -4.54 0.86 -17.19
CA ILE A 49 -4.93 -0.40 -17.81
C ILE A 49 -6.43 -0.48 -17.94
N GLU A 50 -7.14 -0.04 -16.93
CA GLU A 50 -8.60 -0.05 -16.97
C GLU A 50 -9.11 0.89 -18.05
N LYS A 51 -8.47 2.03 -18.22
CA LYS A 51 -8.87 2.96 -19.27
C LYS A 51 -8.68 2.35 -20.66
N VAL A 52 -7.56 1.67 -20.86
CA VAL A 52 -7.32 1.02 -22.13
C VAL A 52 -8.33 -0.07 -22.37
N ASN A 53 -8.60 -0.87 -21.34
CA ASN A 53 -9.60 -1.93 -21.47
C ASN A 53 -10.97 -1.37 -21.84
N ASN A 54 -11.34 -0.27 -21.19
CA ASN A 54 -12.62 0.35 -21.50
C ASN A 54 -12.69 0.84 -22.92
N LYS A 55 -11.61 1.40 -23.41
CA LYS A 55 -11.55 1.84 -24.80
C LYS A 55 -11.69 0.69 -25.76
N LEU A 56 -11.00 -0.40 -25.47
CA LEU A 56 -11.09 -1.59 -26.31
C LEU A 56 -12.50 -2.14 -26.30
N ASN A 57 -13.10 -2.19 -25.13
CA ASN A 57 -14.47 -2.66 -25.02
C ASN A 57 -15.41 -1.82 -25.86
N SER A 58 -15.28 -0.50 -25.77
CA SER A 58 -16.11 0.39 -26.55
C SER A 58 -15.90 0.19 -28.03
N PHE A 59 -14.66 0.02 -28.43
CA PHE A 59 -14.34 -0.17 -29.84
C PHE A 59 -15.01 -1.43 -30.37
N PHE A 60 -14.86 -2.53 -29.67
CA PHE A 60 -15.41 -3.79 -30.14
C PHE A 60 -16.94 -3.82 -30.06
N LEU A 61 -17.50 -3.19 -29.06
CA LEU A 61 -18.95 -3.12 -28.94
C LEU A 61 -19.55 -2.34 -30.10
N ASN A 62 -18.92 -1.27 -30.51
CA ASN A 62 -19.41 -0.46 -31.60
C ASN A 62 -19.24 -1.14 -32.94
N ASP A 63 -18.26 -2.01 -33.02
CA ASP A 63 -17.83 -2.54 -34.31
C ASP A 63 -18.43 -3.89 -34.64
N SER A 64 -18.93 -4.61 -33.66
CA SER A 64 -19.34 -5.99 -33.85
C SER A 64 -20.81 -6.20 -33.48
N PRO A 65 -21.56 -6.89 -34.31
CA PRO A 65 -22.93 -7.24 -33.93
C PRO A 65 -23.00 -8.32 -32.85
N THR A 66 -21.88 -8.99 -32.59
CA THR A 66 -21.86 -10.01 -31.53
C THR A 66 -21.23 -9.45 -30.25
N SER A 67 -21.38 -8.20 -30.04
CA SER A 67 -20.76 -7.56 -28.89
C SER A 67 -21.29 -8.11 -27.56
N ASN A 68 -22.49 -8.61 -27.54
CA ASN A 68 -23.05 -9.16 -26.30
C ASN A 68 -22.21 -10.31 -25.76
N GLU A 69 -21.74 -11.14 -26.66
CA GLU A 69 -20.90 -12.26 -26.25
C GLU A 69 -19.60 -11.78 -25.67
N VAL A 70 -19.06 -10.75 -26.25
CA VAL A 70 -17.81 -10.17 -25.78
C VAL A 70 -18.00 -9.65 -24.36
N GLU A 71 -19.09 -8.99 -24.12
CA GLU A 71 -19.37 -8.47 -22.79
C GLU A 71 -19.39 -9.56 -21.74
N GLU A 72 -20.00 -10.67 -22.06
CA GLU A 72 -20.09 -11.76 -21.12
C GLU A 72 -18.71 -12.29 -20.77
N GLU A 73 -17.86 -12.38 -21.74
CA GLU A 73 -16.50 -12.83 -21.50
C GLU A 73 -15.77 -11.91 -20.56
N TYR A 74 -15.94 -10.62 -20.73
CA TYR A 74 -15.29 -9.67 -19.88
C TYR A 74 -15.75 -9.78 -18.45
N ASP A 75 -17.03 -9.99 -18.26
CA ASP A 75 -17.53 -10.17 -16.92
C ASP A 75 -16.85 -11.32 -16.23
N ASN A 76 -16.61 -12.39 -16.96
CA ASN A 76 -15.93 -13.54 -16.39
C ASN A 76 -14.51 -13.19 -15.96
N TYR A 77 -13.85 -12.39 -16.74
CA TYR A 77 -12.51 -11.98 -16.39
C TYR A 77 -12.46 -11.16 -15.16
N GLU A 78 -13.41 -10.27 -15.05
CA GLU A 78 -13.40 -9.35 -13.94
C GLU A 78 -13.59 -10.07 -12.64
N SER A 79 -14.34 -11.11 -12.62
CA SER A 79 -14.53 -11.85 -11.40
C SER A 79 -13.33 -12.71 -11.06
#